data_f827325c09f666256185da079a6bef75
#
_entry.id   f827325c09f666256185da079a6bef75
#
_cell.length_a   1.000
_cell.length_b   1.000
_cell.length_c   1.000
_cell.angle_alpha   90.00
_cell.angle_beta   90.00
_cell.angle_gamma   90.00
#
_symmetry.space_group_name_H-M   'P 1'
#
loop_
_entity.id
_entity.type
_entity.pdbx_description
1 polymer ?
#
loop_
_entity_poly.entity_id
_entity_poly.type
_entity_poly.pdbx_seq_one_letter_code
_entity_poly.pdbx_strand_id
1 'polypeptide(L)'
;MTGMERNTDVIHMATYAPLFARTEGWQWRPDMIWFDNLHAVRTSSYYVQQLFSRNKGSQVLPLTMNQKPVAGNDDQYGLFASAVWDNDTREIIVKVVNTSG
;
A
#
# COMPACT_ATOMS: atom_id res chain seq x y z
N MET A 1 -0.98 0.59 3.67
CA MET A 1 -0.15 -0.50 3.08
C MET A 1 1.17 -0.68 3.82
N THR A 2 2.00 0.34 4.02
CA THR A 2 3.28 0.22 4.75
C THR A 2 3.13 -0.38 6.15
N GLY A 3 2.08 0.01 6.89
CA GLY A 3 1.78 -0.56 8.22
C GLY A 3 1.42 -2.04 8.17
N MET A 4 0.68 -2.48 7.16
CA MET A 4 0.35 -3.89 6.96
C MET A 4 1.59 -4.71 6.61
N GLU A 5 2.45 -4.21 5.74
CA GLU A 5 3.70 -4.86 5.37
C GLU A 5 4.66 -4.98 6.56
N ARG A 6 4.74 -3.93 7.39
CA ARG A 6 5.59 -3.92 8.59
C ARG A 6 5.14 -4.91 9.68
N ASN A 7 3.85 -5.26 9.71
CA ASN A 7 3.23 -6.14 10.70
C ASN A 7 2.79 -7.49 10.10
N THR A 8 3.54 -8.02 9.15
CA THR A 8 3.24 -9.31 8.50
C THR A 8 3.36 -10.52 9.41
N ASP A 9 3.94 -10.38 10.59
CA ASP A 9 3.90 -11.39 11.65
C ASP A 9 2.47 -11.66 12.16
N VAL A 10 1.57 -10.69 12.06
CA VAL A 10 0.16 -10.77 12.48
C VAL A 10 -0.80 -10.66 11.31
N ILE A 11 -0.49 -9.88 10.28
CA ILE A 11 -1.36 -9.61 9.14
C ILE A 11 -0.99 -10.52 7.98
N HIS A 12 -1.84 -11.52 7.70
CA HIS A 12 -1.60 -12.50 6.63
C HIS A 12 -2.39 -12.20 5.36
N MET A 13 -3.48 -11.43 5.46
CA MET A 13 -4.34 -11.10 4.33
C MET A 13 -4.99 -9.73 4.54
N ALA A 14 -5.12 -8.99 3.44
CA ALA A 14 -5.89 -7.75 3.39
C ALA A 14 -6.70 -7.70 2.11
N THR A 15 -7.93 -7.19 2.20
CA THR A 15 -8.82 -7.02 1.06
C THR A 15 -9.29 -5.58 0.97
N TYR A 16 -9.68 -5.17 -0.23
CA TYR A 16 -10.24 -3.85 -0.49
C TYR A 16 -11.72 -3.98 -0.83
N ALA A 17 -12.55 -3.20 -0.16
CA ALA A 17 -13.99 -3.18 -0.42
C ALA A 17 -14.50 -1.72 -0.48
N PRO A 18 -15.36 -1.39 -1.46
CA PRO A 18 -15.76 -2.21 -2.61
C PRO A 18 -14.67 -2.34 -3.67
N LEU A 19 -14.61 -3.49 -4.34
CA LEU A 19 -13.63 -3.74 -5.39
C LEU A 19 -14.04 -3.09 -6.71
N PHE A 20 -15.32 -3.24 -7.08
CA PHE A 20 -15.88 -2.73 -8.33
C PHE A 20 -17.07 -1.83 -8.08
N ALA A 21 -17.17 -0.73 -8.84
CA ALA A 21 -18.35 0.09 -8.89
C ALA A 21 -18.71 0.41 -10.35
N ARG A 22 -19.99 0.25 -10.68
CA ARG A 22 -20.50 0.70 -11.95
C ARG A 22 -20.72 2.21 -11.91
N THR A 23 -20.33 2.91 -12.97
CA THR A 23 -20.48 4.37 -13.06
C THR A 23 -21.94 4.85 -12.95
N GLU A 24 -22.87 3.99 -13.40
CA GLU A 24 -24.29 4.20 -13.24
C GLU A 24 -24.82 3.33 -12.09
N GLY A 25 -25.30 3.95 -11.00
CA GLY A 25 -25.91 3.22 -9.89
C GLY A 25 -24.97 2.76 -8.78
N TRP A 26 -23.86 3.43 -8.59
CA TRP A 26 -22.97 3.18 -7.45
C TRP A 26 -23.65 3.57 -6.13
N GLN A 27 -23.34 2.82 -5.06
CA GLN A 27 -23.89 3.08 -3.71
C GLN A 27 -22.86 3.56 -2.70
N TRP A 28 -21.58 3.41 -3.03
CA TRP A 28 -20.49 3.65 -2.08
C TRP A 28 -19.27 4.26 -2.75
N ARG A 29 -18.53 5.07 -2.00
CA ARG A 29 -17.19 5.58 -2.34
C ARG A 29 -16.28 5.46 -1.12
N PRO A 30 -14.96 5.28 -1.29
CA PRO A 30 -14.22 5.05 -2.55
C PRO A 30 -14.28 3.60 -3.02
N ASP A 31 -14.16 3.42 -4.34
CA ASP A 31 -14.10 2.10 -4.98
C ASP A 31 -12.75 1.92 -5.67
N MET A 32 -12.29 0.67 -5.80
CA MET A 32 -10.98 0.39 -6.39
C MET A 32 -10.99 0.54 -7.90
N ILE A 33 -12.02 0.01 -8.57
CA ILE A 33 -12.17 0.04 -10.03
C ILE A 33 -13.57 0.51 -10.39
N TRP A 34 -13.65 1.55 -11.19
CA TRP A 34 -14.90 2.03 -11.80
C TRP A 34 -15.05 1.47 -13.20
N PHE A 35 -16.24 1.05 -13.58
CA PHE A 35 -16.49 0.48 -14.90
C PHE A 35 -17.84 0.87 -15.46
N ASP A 36 -17.94 0.84 -16.78
CA ASP A 36 -19.18 0.83 -17.56
C ASP A 36 -19.16 -0.36 -18.54
N ASN A 37 -20.07 -0.37 -19.51
CA ASN A 37 -20.18 -1.49 -20.46
C ASN A 37 -18.96 -1.64 -21.40
N LEU A 38 -18.16 -0.59 -21.56
CA LEU A 38 -17.06 -0.52 -22.53
C LEU A 38 -15.70 -0.18 -21.91
N HIS A 39 -15.68 0.42 -20.70
CA HIS A 39 -14.48 0.98 -20.11
C HIS A 39 -14.34 0.57 -18.64
N ALA A 40 -13.09 0.51 -18.19
CA ALA A 40 -12.75 0.37 -16.78
C ALA A 40 -11.65 1.36 -16.41
N VAL A 41 -11.83 2.04 -15.28
CA VAL A 41 -10.86 3.01 -14.73
C VAL A 41 -10.37 2.54 -13.38
N ARG A 42 -9.07 2.39 -13.26
CA ARG A 42 -8.39 2.03 -12.01
C ARG A 42 -8.12 3.28 -11.19
N THR A 43 -8.43 3.22 -9.91
CA THR A 43 -8.19 4.34 -8.98
C THR A 43 -6.74 4.35 -8.48
N SER A 44 -6.34 5.42 -7.79
CA SER A 44 -5.05 5.48 -7.10
C SER A 44 -4.85 4.34 -6.11
N SER A 45 -5.91 3.94 -5.41
CA SER A 45 -5.86 2.78 -4.49
C SER A 45 -5.52 1.47 -5.21
N TYR A 46 -6.00 1.27 -6.43
CA TYR A 46 -5.60 0.13 -7.26
C TYR A 46 -4.10 0.12 -7.51
N TYR A 47 -3.54 1.25 -7.94
CA TYR A 47 -2.12 1.34 -8.27
C TYR A 47 -1.22 1.19 -7.02
N VAL A 48 -1.65 1.69 -5.88
CA VAL A 48 -0.94 1.49 -4.62
C VAL A 48 -0.88 -0.01 -4.27
N GLN A 49 -2.00 -0.71 -4.33
CA GLN A 49 -2.01 -2.15 -4.07
C GLN A 49 -1.19 -2.95 -5.09
N GLN A 50 -1.25 -2.56 -6.37
CA GLN A 50 -0.42 -3.16 -7.41
C GLN A 50 1.07 -2.97 -7.12
N LEU A 51 1.48 -1.77 -6.70
CA LEU A 51 2.86 -1.48 -6.35
C LEU A 51 3.37 -2.38 -5.23
N PHE A 52 2.59 -2.51 -4.14
CA PHE A 52 2.97 -3.37 -3.02
C PHE A 52 2.99 -4.86 -3.38
N SER A 53 2.00 -5.33 -4.13
CA SER A 53 1.92 -6.75 -4.51
C SER A 53 2.99 -7.19 -5.50
N ARG A 54 3.44 -6.29 -6.37
CA ARG A 54 4.52 -6.59 -7.34
C ARG A 54 5.91 -6.45 -6.74
N ASN A 55 6.05 -5.71 -5.67
CA ASN A 55 7.32 -5.44 -5.00
C ASN A 55 7.31 -6.01 -3.58
N LYS A 56 6.89 -7.24 -3.44
CA LYS A 56 6.92 -7.96 -2.17
C LYS A 56 8.28 -8.61 -1.96
N GLY A 57 8.68 -8.74 -0.70
CA GLY A 57 9.91 -9.41 -0.32
C GLY A 57 9.66 -10.67 0.49
N SER A 58 10.74 -11.33 0.89
CA SER A 58 10.73 -12.55 1.70
C SER A 58 10.75 -12.26 3.20
N GLN A 59 11.35 -11.14 3.59
CA GLN A 59 11.51 -10.73 4.99
C GLN A 59 11.28 -9.23 5.14
N VAL A 60 10.62 -8.85 6.24
CA VAL A 60 10.48 -7.43 6.60
C VAL A 60 11.74 -6.97 7.32
N LEU A 61 12.25 -5.82 6.90
CA LEU A 61 13.39 -5.17 7.53
C LEU A 61 12.92 -4.01 8.42
N PRO A 62 13.56 -3.80 9.58
CA PRO A 62 13.30 -2.61 10.38
C PRO A 62 13.75 -1.35 9.62
N LEU A 63 12.89 -0.35 9.58
CA LEU A 63 13.18 0.95 8.98
C LEU A 63 12.82 2.05 9.97
N THR A 64 13.82 2.81 10.38
CA THR A 64 13.66 3.85 11.39
C THR A 64 14.15 5.21 10.88
N MET A 65 13.50 6.26 11.34
CA MET A 65 13.93 7.64 11.20
C MET A 65 13.78 8.33 12.56
N ASN A 66 14.80 9.06 13.02
CA ASN A 66 14.82 9.64 14.37
C ASN A 66 14.60 8.59 15.48
N GLN A 67 15.18 7.39 15.32
CA GLN A 67 15.10 6.25 16.25
C GLN A 67 13.70 5.66 16.46
N LYS A 68 12.74 6.02 15.59
CA LYS A 68 11.37 5.51 15.61
C LYS A 68 11.01 4.89 14.26
N PRO A 69 10.10 3.89 14.21
CA PRO A 69 9.56 3.40 12.95
C PRO A 69 8.97 4.54 12.12
N VAL A 70 9.12 4.50 10.81
CA VAL A 70 8.60 5.53 9.91
C VAL A 70 7.10 5.31 9.68
N ALA A 71 6.30 5.86 10.56
CA ALA A 71 4.85 5.62 10.65
C ALA A 71 4.03 6.91 10.85
N GLY A 72 4.48 8.01 10.27
CA GLY A 72 3.77 9.29 10.32
C GLY A 72 3.81 9.96 11.71
N ASN A 73 4.83 9.69 12.52
CA ASN A 73 5.02 10.40 13.78
C ASN A 73 5.24 11.91 13.57
N ASP A 74 5.00 12.72 14.58
CA ASP A 74 5.04 14.19 14.46
C ASP A 74 6.37 14.74 13.90
N ASP A 75 7.49 14.11 14.25
CA ASP A 75 8.83 14.47 13.78
C ASP A 75 9.18 13.87 12.40
N GLN A 76 8.28 13.14 11.76
CA GLN A 76 8.48 12.48 10.47
C GLN A 76 7.71 13.13 9.31
N TYR A 77 7.05 14.24 9.57
CA TYR A 77 6.39 15.08 8.55
C TYR A 77 5.43 14.34 7.62
N GLY A 78 4.66 13.40 8.16
CA GLY A 78 3.68 12.62 7.37
C GLY A 78 4.29 11.55 6.49
N LEU A 79 5.52 11.13 6.75
CA LEU A 79 6.17 10.03 6.05
C LEU A 79 5.77 8.68 6.64
N PHE A 80 5.49 7.74 5.76
CA PHE A 80 5.26 6.34 6.09
C PHE A 80 6.18 5.50 5.21
N ALA A 81 6.87 4.54 5.79
CA ALA A 81 7.76 3.69 5.01
C ALA A 81 7.82 2.26 5.54
N SER A 82 8.14 1.36 4.64
CA SER A 82 8.46 -0.03 4.96
C SER A 82 9.62 -0.49 4.10
N ALA A 83 10.36 -1.47 4.58
CA ALA A 83 11.46 -2.08 3.85
C ALA A 83 11.35 -3.60 3.93
N VAL A 84 11.64 -4.27 2.82
CA VAL A 84 11.66 -5.72 2.73
C VAL A 84 12.91 -6.18 2.00
N TRP A 85 13.37 -7.38 2.36
CA TRP A 85 14.43 -8.09 1.68
C TRP A 85 13.83 -9.15 0.77
N ASP A 86 14.27 -9.21 -0.47
CA ASP A 86 13.90 -10.26 -1.41
C ASP A 86 15.07 -11.24 -1.58
N ASN A 87 14.86 -12.50 -1.17
CA ASN A 87 15.87 -13.55 -1.29
C ASN A 87 16.14 -13.96 -2.75
N ASP A 88 15.14 -13.86 -3.62
CA ASP A 88 15.26 -14.32 -5.01
C ASP A 88 16.11 -13.35 -5.84
N THR A 89 15.86 -12.06 -5.71
CA THR A 89 16.59 -11.00 -6.42
C THR A 89 17.79 -10.46 -5.64
N ARG A 90 17.89 -10.75 -4.33
CA ARG A 90 18.87 -10.21 -3.39
C ARG A 90 18.83 -8.68 -3.32
N GLU A 91 17.64 -8.14 -3.32
CA GLU A 91 17.40 -6.69 -3.28
C GLU A 91 16.74 -6.27 -1.99
N ILE A 92 17.03 -5.05 -1.57
CA ILE A 92 16.28 -4.36 -0.53
C ILE A 92 15.28 -3.45 -1.23
N ILE A 93 13.99 -3.67 -0.96
CA ILE A 93 12.91 -2.87 -1.53
C ILE A 93 12.39 -1.94 -0.45
N VAL A 94 12.56 -0.65 -0.67
CA VAL A 94 12.07 0.40 0.24
C VAL A 94 10.87 1.08 -0.40
N LYS A 95 9.78 1.17 0.35
CA LYS A 95 8.56 1.86 -0.06
C LYS A 95 8.31 3.03 0.86
N VAL A 96 8.15 4.20 0.27
CA VAL A 96 7.91 5.45 1.01
C VAL A 96 6.62 6.08 0.52
N VAL A 97 5.78 6.47 1.46
CA VAL A 97 4.55 7.21 1.22
C VAL A 97 4.67 8.57 1.92
N ASN A 98 4.53 9.64 1.16
CA ASN A 98 4.48 10.99 1.67
C ASN A 98 3.04 11.50 1.64
N THR A 99 2.51 11.85 2.79
CA THR A 99 1.17 12.43 2.95
C THR A 99 1.20 13.91 3.29
N SER A 100 2.39 14.51 3.37
CA SER A 100 2.52 15.96 3.56
C SER A 100 2.08 16.69 2.29
N GLY A 101 1.26 17.70 2.46
CA GLY A 101 0.83 18.60 1.36
C GLY A 101 1.86 19.69 1.06
#